data_e12db17bfb950d1a2a0948ce73e89d74
#
_entry.id   e12db17bfb950d1a2a0948ce73e89d74
#
_cell.length_a   1.000
_cell.length_b   1.000
_cell.length_c   1.000
_cell.angle_alpha   90.00
_cell.angle_beta   90.00
_cell.angle_gamma   90.00
#
_symmetry.space_group_name_H-M   'P 1'
#
loop_
_entity.id
_entity.type
_entity.pdbx_description
1 polymer ?
#
loop_
_entity_poly.entity_id
_entity_poly.type
_entity_poly.pdbx_seq_one_letter_code
_entity_poly.pdbx_strand_id
1 'polypeptide(L)'
;MAKVVFDPAHFKEIYPQFAGISDTQLEWFFKKSEQILDNSENSCIDEDTRLIWFYLLVAHYAQLQTQIQSGNSAVGRISSATEGSVSVSLDYPTSAVGREKWFNQTPHGAEYWMMTAPYRTGLYVVTNIAMTVDRSRYPQPR
;
A
#
# COMPACT_ATOMS: atom_id res chain seq x y z
N MET A 1 2.62 15.70 16.31
CA MET A 1 2.41 15.95 14.87
C MET A 1 0.93 15.91 14.56
N ALA A 2 0.47 16.73 13.63
CA ALA A 2 -0.93 16.78 13.25
C ALA A 2 -1.33 15.55 12.43
N LYS A 3 -2.62 15.23 12.48
CA LYS A 3 -3.18 14.21 11.58
C LYS A 3 -3.28 14.78 10.16
N VAL A 4 -3.10 13.91 9.17
CA VAL A 4 -3.35 14.26 7.79
C VAL A 4 -4.86 14.38 7.57
N VAL A 5 -5.28 15.53 7.01
CA VAL A 5 -6.66 15.77 6.59
C VAL A 5 -6.74 15.61 5.09
N PHE A 6 -7.64 14.75 4.62
CA PHE A 6 -7.82 14.51 3.20
C PHE A 6 -8.72 15.57 2.57
N ASP A 7 -8.23 16.18 1.49
CA ASP A 7 -8.98 17.14 0.69
C ASP A 7 -9.21 16.57 -0.71
N PRO A 8 -10.44 16.18 -1.05
CA PRO A 8 -10.73 15.63 -2.37
C PRO A 8 -10.41 16.58 -3.53
N ALA A 9 -10.61 17.89 -3.35
CA ALA A 9 -10.31 18.88 -4.39
C ALA A 9 -8.80 18.92 -4.67
N HIS A 10 -7.98 18.98 -3.66
CA HIS A 10 -6.52 18.95 -3.78
C HIS A 10 -6.02 17.65 -4.41
N PHE A 11 -6.61 16.52 -4.00
CA PHE A 11 -6.30 15.22 -4.60
C PHE A 11 -6.55 15.21 -6.11
N LYS A 12 -7.69 15.76 -6.55
CA LYS A 12 -8.05 15.84 -7.98
C LYS A 12 -7.12 16.75 -8.76
N GLU A 13 -6.59 17.79 -8.14
CA GLU A 13 -5.59 18.67 -8.77
C GLU A 13 -4.28 17.92 -9.03
N ILE A 14 -3.85 17.07 -8.09
CA ILE A 14 -2.63 16.27 -8.22
C ILE A 14 -2.83 15.11 -9.19
N TYR A 15 -4.00 14.47 -9.13
CA TYR A 15 -4.36 13.30 -9.95
C TYR A 15 -5.60 13.62 -10.82
N PRO A 16 -5.44 14.41 -11.90
CA PRO A 16 -6.56 14.82 -12.75
C PRO A 16 -7.34 13.66 -13.38
N GLN A 17 -6.68 12.51 -13.56
CA GLN A 17 -7.32 11.32 -14.12
C GLN A 17 -8.45 10.77 -13.24
N PHE A 18 -8.51 11.15 -11.98
CA PHE A 18 -9.55 10.72 -11.04
C PHE A 18 -10.60 11.81 -10.76
N ALA A 19 -10.59 12.90 -11.53
CA ALA A 19 -11.52 14.01 -11.34
C ALA A 19 -13.00 13.62 -11.47
N GLY A 20 -13.30 12.53 -12.20
CA GLY A 20 -14.67 12.01 -12.36
C GLY A 20 -15.19 11.23 -11.16
N ILE A 21 -14.36 10.94 -10.18
CA ILE A 21 -14.75 10.18 -8.99
C ILE A 21 -15.38 11.14 -7.97
N SER A 22 -16.48 10.72 -7.32
CA SER A 22 -17.16 11.57 -6.34
C SER A 22 -16.28 11.78 -5.09
N ASP A 23 -16.45 12.94 -4.46
CA ASP A 23 -15.72 13.26 -3.22
C ASP A 23 -16.02 12.25 -2.12
N THR A 24 -17.24 11.77 -2.03
CA THR A 24 -17.66 10.74 -1.06
C THR A 24 -16.87 9.45 -1.26
N GLN A 25 -16.67 9.02 -2.51
CA GLN A 25 -15.88 7.83 -2.80
C GLN A 25 -14.40 8.02 -2.44
N LEU A 26 -13.85 9.20 -2.73
CA LEU A 26 -12.46 9.51 -2.38
C LEU A 26 -12.26 9.53 -0.86
N GLU A 27 -13.18 10.11 -0.12
CA GLU A 27 -13.17 10.09 1.35
C GLU A 27 -13.26 8.67 1.90
N TRP A 28 -14.07 7.82 1.27
CA TRP A 28 -14.15 6.41 1.64
C TRP A 28 -12.83 5.67 1.40
N PHE A 29 -12.18 5.95 0.30
CA PHE A 29 -10.85 5.37 0.01
C PHE A 29 -9.81 5.85 1.02
N PHE A 30 -9.89 7.11 1.46
CA PHE A 30 -9.04 7.63 2.51
C PHE A 30 -9.25 6.90 3.84
N LYS A 31 -10.50 6.65 4.21
CA LYS A 31 -10.81 5.86 5.41
C LYS A 31 -10.25 4.43 5.34
N LYS A 32 -10.34 3.81 4.17
CA LYS A 32 -9.70 2.50 3.97
C LYS A 32 -8.19 2.58 4.10
N SER A 33 -7.59 3.64 3.60
CA SER A 33 -6.14 3.87 3.68
C SER A 33 -5.66 4.02 5.12
N GLU A 34 -6.47 4.59 6.00
CA GLU A 34 -6.16 4.70 7.42
C GLU A 34 -6.07 3.34 8.13
N GLN A 35 -6.62 2.28 7.55
CA GLN A 35 -6.45 0.91 8.04
C GLN A 35 -5.07 0.32 7.67
N ILE A 36 -4.42 0.89 6.69
CA ILE A 36 -3.10 0.43 6.21
C ILE A 36 -1.98 1.28 6.82
N LEU A 37 -2.19 2.59 6.90
CA LEU A 37 -1.21 3.57 7.35
C LEU A 37 -1.75 4.33 8.55
N ASP A 38 -0.98 4.35 9.64
CA ASP A 38 -1.35 5.05 10.87
C ASP A 38 -1.40 6.56 10.66
N ASN A 39 -2.54 7.17 10.95
CA ASN A 39 -2.76 8.62 10.90
C ASN A 39 -2.88 9.24 12.30
N SER A 40 -2.35 8.60 13.32
CA SER A 40 -2.38 9.13 14.68
C SER A 40 -1.37 10.28 14.85
N GLU A 41 -1.60 11.11 15.86
CA GLU A 41 -0.68 12.18 16.23
C GLU A 41 0.67 11.66 16.73
N ASN A 42 0.71 10.40 17.13
CA ASN A 42 1.91 9.73 17.64
C ASN A 42 2.69 8.97 16.57
N SER A 43 2.32 9.12 15.30
CA SER A 43 3.04 8.47 14.20
C SER A 43 4.50 8.94 14.15
N CYS A 44 5.40 7.98 13.93
CA CYS A 44 6.83 8.28 13.75
C CYS A 44 7.15 8.85 12.36
N ILE A 45 6.16 8.90 11.47
CA ILE A 45 6.30 9.40 10.10
C ILE A 45 5.80 10.84 10.07
N ASP A 46 6.57 11.75 9.47
CA ASP A 46 6.19 13.14 9.36
C ASP A 46 4.92 13.34 8.52
N GLU A 47 4.25 14.46 8.76
CA GLU A 47 2.95 14.76 8.15
C GLU A 47 3.03 14.83 6.62
N ASP A 48 4.06 15.48 6.08
CA ASP A 48 4.21 15.62 4.62
C ASP A 48 4.41 14.27 3.93
N THR A 49 5.23 13.41 4.50
CA THR A 49 5.44 12.05 3.99
C THR A 49 4.16 11.23 4.07
N ARG A 50 3.43 11.33 5.19
CA ARG A 50 2.13 10.65 5.34
C ARG A 50 1.12 11.14 4.31
N LEU A 51 1.08 12.44 4.03
CA LEU A 51 0.20 13.01 3.02
C LEU A 51 0.44 12.37 1.65
N ILE A 52 1.70 12.29 1.24
CA ILE A 52 2.09 11.66 -0.03
C ILE A 52 1.63 10.20 -0.06
N TRP A 53 1.89 9.45 1.01
CA TRP A 53 1.54 8.03 1.08
C TRP A 53 0.03 7.80 1.10
N PHE A 54 -0.74 8.64 1.79
CA PHE A 54 -2.21 8.56 1.76
C PHE A 54 -2.76 8.84 0.37
N TYR A 55 -2.19 9.82 -0.33
CA TYR A 55 -2.60 10.13 -1.70
C TYR A 55 -2.29 8.96 -2.65
N LEU A 56 -1.15 8.31 -2.49
CA LEU A 56 -0.82 7.11 -3.26
C LEU A 56 -1.80 5.96 -2.97
N LEU A 57 -2.16 5.75 -1.72
CA LEU A 57 -3.14 4.72 -1.35
C LEU A 57 -4.53 5.01 -1.91
N VAL A 58 -5.00 6.26 -1.81
CA VAL A 58 -6.28 6.67 -2.39
C VAL A 58 -6.26 6.50 -3.91
N ALA A 59 -5.18 6.89 -4.58
CA ALA A 59 -5.00 6.71 -6.02
C ALA A 59 -5.01 5.24 -6.41
N HIS A 60 -4.39 4.37 -5.62
CA HIS A 60 -4.41 2.93 -5.82
C HIS A 60 -5.85 2.39 -5.77
N TYR A 61 -6.62 2.72 -4.74
CA TYR A 61 -8.02 2.33 -4.63
C TYR A 61 -8.86 2.89 -5.78
N ALA A 62 -8.64 4.15 -6.15
CA ALA A 62 -9.37 4.80 -7.24
C ALA A 62 -9.10 4.10 -8.57
N GLN A 63 -7.85 3.74 -8.84
CA GLN A 63 -7.47 3.01 -10.05
C GLN A 63 -8.10 1.61 -10.10
N LEU A 64 -8.06 0.88 -9.00
CA LEU A 64 -8.69 -0.44 -8.91
C LEU A 64 -10.21 -0.33 -9.15
N GLN A 65 -10.86 0.65 -8.57
CA GLN A 65 -12.30 0.88 -8.73
C GLN A 65 -12.65 1.22 -10.19
N THR A 66 -11.85 2.06 -10.83
CA THR A 66 -12.03 2.42 -12.24
C THR A 66 -11.89 1.20 -13.14
N GLN A 67 -10.92 0.33 -12.88
CA GLN A 67 -10.72 -0.89 -13.65
C GLN A 67 -11.86 -1.89 -13.46
N ILE A 68 -12.39 -2.00 -12.24
CA ILE A 68 -13.56 -2.85 -11.95
C ILE A 68 -14.78 -2.32 -12.70
N GLN A 69 -15.01 -1.01 -12.69
CA GLN A 69 -16.13 -0.38 -13.38
C GLN A 69 -16.05 -0.56 -14.91
N SER A 70 -14.84 -0.62 -15.46
CA SER A 70 -14.64 -0.86 -16.90
C SER A 70 -14.82 -2.33 -17.31
N GLY A 71 -15.19 -3.19 -16.37
CA GLY A 71 -15.46 -4.60 -16.61
C GLY A 71 -14.27 -5.54 -16.35
N ASN A 72 -13.15 -5.02 -15.88
CA ASN A 72 -11.98 -5.82 -15.55
C ASN A 72 -11.95 -6.18 -14.05
N SER A 73 -12.82 -7.11 -13.66
CA SER A 73 -12.93 -7.55 -12.26
C SER A 73 -11.77 -8.41 -11.78
N ALA A 74 -10.92 -8.86 -12.71
CA ALA A 74 -9.77 -9.73 -12.40
C ALA A 74 -8.46 -8.97 -12.29
N VAL A 75 -8.51 -7.64 -12.12
CA VAL A 75 -7.32 -6.79 -12.07
C VAL A 75 -6.32 -7.29 -11.04
N GLY A 76 -5.08 -7.49 -11.48
CA GLY A 76 -3.94 -7.87 -10.65
C GLY A 76 -4.04 -9.21 -9.94
N ARG A 77 -5.13 -9.93 -10.12
CA ARG A 77 -5.32 -11.30 -9.62
C ARG A 77 -4.91 -12.34 -10.63
N ILE A 78 -4.63 -11.92 -11.87
CA ILE A 78 -4.21 -12.81 -12.94
C ILE A 78 -2.73 -13.09 -12.77
N SER A 79 -2.40 -14.34 -12.45
CA SER A 79 -1.01 -14.77 -12.33
C SER A 79 -0.44 -15.27 -13.66
N SER A 80 -1.31 -15.75 -14.57
CA SER A 80 -0.92 -16.15 -15.92
C SER A 80 -2.09 -16.06 -16.88
N ALA A 81 -1.81 -15.65 -18.12
CA ALA A 81 -2.76 -15.65 -19.21
C ALA A 81 -2.07 -16.23 -20.45
N THR A 82 -2.71 -17.17 -21.12
CA THR A 82 -2.16 -17.79 -22.31
C THR A 82 -2.99 -17.38 -23.54
N GLU A 83 -2.31 -16.82 -24.54
CA GLU A 83 -2.93 -16.45 -25.80
C GLU A 83 -3.35 -17.70 -26.57
N GLY A 84 -4.60 -17.73 -27.03
CA GLY A 84 -5.13 -18.81 -27.90
C GLY A 84 -5.86 -19.93 -27.17
N SER A 85 -5.71 -20.10 -25.88
CA SER A 85 -6.60 -20.92 -25.04
C SER A 85 -6.98 -20.11 -23.82
N VAL A 86 -8.27 -20.04 -23.48
CA VAL A 86 -8.78 -19.24 -22.37
C VAL A 86 -8.42 -19.93 -21.05
N SER A 87 -7.16 -19.83 -20.64
CA SER A 87 -6.70 -20.29 -19.34
C SER A 87 -6.20 -19.08 -18.55
N VAL A 88 -7.00 -18.63 -17.57
CA VAL A 88 -6.63 -17.52 -16.67
C VAL A 88 -6.55 -18.07 -15.26
N SER A 89 -5.37 -17.97 -14.66
CA SER A 89 -5.15 -18.32 -13.27
C SER A 89 -5.26 -17.05 -12.40
N LEU A 90 -6.13 -17.09 -11.38
CA LEU A 90 -6.33 -15.98 -10.45
C LEU A 90 -5.49 -16.21 -9.19
N ASP A 91 -4.74 -15.18 -8.79
CA ASP A 91 -3.89 -15.23 -7.62
C ASP A 91 -4.45 -14.31 -6.54
N TYR A 92 -4.80 -14.88 -5.40
CA TYR A 92 -5.32 -14.13 -4.25
C TYR A 92 -4.20 -13.89 -3.24
N PRO A 93 -4.02 -12.64 -2.78
CA PRO A 93 -2.99 -12.33 -1.81
C PRO A 93 -3.35 -12.87 -0.42
N THR A 94 -2.72 -13.95 -0.01
CA THR A 94 -2.95 -14.57 1.31
C THR A 94 -1.76 -14.46 2.26
N SER A 95 -0.63 -13.92 1.80
CA SER A 95 0.62 -13.83 2.55
C SER A 95 1.24 -12.43 2.43
N ALA A 96 2.40 -12.22 3.06
CA ALA A 96 3.16 -10.98 2.91
C ALA A 96 3.55 -10.73 1.44
N VAL A 97 3.86 -11.77 0.71
CA VAL A 97 4.09 -11.73 -0.75
C VAL A 97 2.80 -11.33 -1.47
N GLY A 98 1.65 -11.76 -0.96
CA GLY A 98 0.35 -11.36 -1.49
C GLY A 98 0.06 -9.87 -1.33
N ARG A 99 0.52 -9.24 -0.24
CA ARG A 99 0.39 -7.78 -0.07
C ARG A 99 1.15 -7.02 -1.12
N GLU A 100 2.38 -7.42 -1.41
CA GLU A 100 3.18 -6.83 -2.48
C GLU A 100 2.48 -6.94 -3.82
N LYS A 101 1.95 -8.11 -4.15
CA LYS A 101 1.18 -8.33 -5.38
C LYS A 101 -0.04 -7.42 -5.46
N TRP A 102 -0.75 -7.26 -4.34
CA TRP A 102 -1.91 -6.37 -4.30
C TRP A 102 -1.53 -4.91 -4.61
N PHE A 103 -0.48 -4.40 -4.00
CA PHE A 103 0.00 -3.05 -4.27
C PHE A 103 0.51 -2.89 -5.70
N ASN A 104 1.14 -3.91 -6.26
CA ASN A 104 1.70 -3.88 -7.62
C ASN A 104 0.64 -3.91 -8.72
N GLN A 105 -0.65 -4.04 -8.39
CA GLN A 105 -1.74 -3.99 -9.35
C GLN A 105 -1.89 -2.62 -10.02
N THR A 106 -1.41 -1.56 -9.39
CA THR A 106 -1.40 -0.21 -9.94
C THR A 106 -0.03 0.43 -9.78
N PRO A 107 0.35 1.39 -10.65
CA PRO A 107 1.59 2.14 -10.47
C PRO A 107 1.65 2.89 -9.15
N HIS A 108 0.53 3.42 -8.68
CA HIS A 108 0.44 4.16 -7.42
C HIS A 108 0.68 3.25 -6.20
N GLY A 109 0.11 2.05 -6.23
CA GLY A 109 0.33 1.05 -5.19
C GLY A 109 1.77 0.56 -5.17
N ALA A 110 2.36 0.32 -6.34
CA ALA A 110 3.76 -0.07 -6.48
C ALA A 110 4.69 1.01 -5.91
N GLU A 111 4.41 2.27 -6.19
CA GLU A 111 5.18 3.40 -5.66
C GLU A 111 5.08 3.48 -4.14
N TYR A 112 3.89 3.32 -3.57
CA TYR A 112 3.69 3.25 -2.12
C TYR A 112 4.50 2.12 -1.50
N TRP A 113 4.44 0.94 -2.10
CA TRP A 113 5.18 -0.23 -1.61
C TRP A 113 6.69 0.02 -1.62
N MET A 114 7.21 0.63 -2.68
CA MET A 114 8.62 0.98 -2.80
C MET A 114 9.03 2.01 -1.74
N MET A 115 8.25 3.09 -1.57
CA MET A 115 8.57 4.17 -0.63
C MET A 115 8.54 3.73 0.83
N THR A 116 7.70 2.76 1.18
CA THR A 116 7.57 2.25 2.55
C THR A 116 8.56 1.13 2.88
N ALA A 117 9.34 0.67 1.91
CA ALA A 117 10.30 -0.42 2.11
C ALA A 117 11.30 -0.18 3.25
N PRO A 118 11.90 1.01 3.42
CA PRO A 118 12.83 1.27 4.53
C PRO A 118 12.21 1.06 5.91
N TYR A 119 10.94 1.37 6.06
CA TYR A 119 10.23 1.22 7.34
C TYR A 119 9.98 -0.25 7.69
N ARG A 120 9.68 -1.07 6.70
CA ARG A 120 9.55 -2.53 6.88
C ARG A 120 10.90 -3.17 7.21
N THR A 121 11.94 -2.76 6.49
CA THR A 121 13.32 -3.24 6.68
C THR A 121 13.88 -2.79 8.02
N GLY A 122 13.57 -1.57 8.45
CA GLY A 122 14.01 -1.02 9.73
C GLY A 122 13.55 -1.85 10.93
N LEU A 123 12.30 -2.30 10.93
CA LEU A 123 11.78 -3.19 11.97
C LEU A 123 12.54 -4.52 12.02
N TYR A 124 12.86 -5.08 10.88
CA TYR A 124 13.62 -6.31 10.77
C TYR A 124 15.04 -6.16 11.34
N VAL A 125 15.71 -5.05 11.04
CA VAL A 125 17.06 -4.74 11.53
C VAL A 125 17.05 -4.58 13.06
N VAL A 126 16.07 -3.89 13.62
CA VAL A 126 15.92 -3.73 15.07
C VAL A 126 15.74 -5.09 15.77
N THR A 127 14.92 -5.97 15.18
CA THR A 127 14.72 -7.33 15.70
C THR A 127 16.01 -8.13 15.67
N ASN A 128 16.79 -8.04 14.62
CA ASN A 128 18.08 -8.72 14.49
C ASN A 128 19.11 -8.22 15.50
N ILE A 129 19.16 -6.92 15.77
CA ILE A 129 20.03 -6.34 16.79
C ILE A 129 19.65 -6.88 18.17
N ALA A 130 18.36 -6.93 18.49
CA ALA A 130 17.87 -7.48 19.74
C ALA A 130 18.28 -8.96 19.91
N MET A 131 18.18 -9.75 18.84
CA MET A 131 18.63 -11.15 18.83
C MET A 131 20.14 -11.28 19.03
N THR A 132 20.91 -10.36 18.48
CA THR A 132 22.37 -10.38 18.62
C THR A 132 22.81 -10.06 20.04
N VAL A 133 22.12 -9.16 20.72
CA VAL A 133 22.38 -8.82 22.13
C VAL A 133 22.07 -10.01 23.04
N ASP A 134 21.06 -10.80 22.69
CA ASP A 134 20.69 -11.96 23.49
C ASP A 134 21.71 -13.13 23.41
N ARG A 135 22.50 -13.18 22.34
CA ARG A 135 23.61 -14.16 22.21
C ARG A 135 24.66 -14.01 23.29
N SER A 136 24.79 -12.86 23.92
CA SER A 136 25.75 -12.65 25.01
C SER A 136 25.35 -13.36 26.29
N ARG A 137 24.13 -13.84 26.40
CA ARG A 137 23.63 -14.60 27.57
C ARG A 137 23.92 -16.10 27.52
N TYR A 138 24.31 -16.59 26.36
CA TYR A 138 24.65 -18.02 26.24
C TYR A 138 26.16 -18.19 26.32
N PRO A 139 26.65 -18.96 27.32
CA PRO A 139 28.08 -19.26 27.40
C PRO A 139 28.51 -20.00 26.14
N GLN A 140 29.53 -19.48 25.46
CA GLN A 140 30.11 -20.15 24.31
C GLN A 140 30.75 -21.48 24.75
N PRO A 141 30.54 -22.57 23.99
CA PRO A 141 31.23 -23.81 24.26
C PRO A 141 32.74 -23.59 24.13
N ARG A 142 33.47 -24.04 25.13
CA ARG A 142 34.92 -23.97 25.15
C ARG A 142 35.55 -24.94 24.17
#